data_589491f3f1a80ec251c512d6a430ee0d
#
_entry.id   589491f3f1a80ec251c512d6a430ee0d
#
_cell.length_a   1.000
_cell.length_b   1.000
_cell.length_c   1.000
_cell.angle_alpha   90.00
_cell.angle_beta   90.00
_cell.angle_gamma   90.00
#
_symmetry.space_group_name_H-M   'P 1'
#
loop_
_entity.id
_entity.type
_entity.pdbx_description
1 polymer ?
#
loop_
_entity_poly.entity_id
_entity_poly.type
_entity_poly.pdbx_seq_one_letter_code
_entity_poly.pdbx_strand_id
1 'polypeptide(L)'
;MLDIFVVDTTGQIRVTLWDTIISSVLVDNTYTFKNLAVRNFKNETYLTSTKSTKITRSESIDDAVQFESTAAVPTTIVGAVAEVKSTQSFMCKSCTRKLPTLSKDEKYNRCPHCKMLQRTENFVSYLTATINVTSEDENDDNQTSKLTIFNTQLNNFCTLHDQEELLQDPLKMDESFLEDTFAFNHFDNIVDSFAIM
;
A
#
# COMPACT_ATOMS: atom_id res chain seq x y z
N MET A 1 10.17 4.75 -3.40
CA MET A 1 10.54 3.61 -2.52
C MET A 1 10.52 2.36 -3.39
N LEU A 2 11.50 1.48 -3.24
CA LEU A 2 11.60 0.19 -3.91
C LEU A 2 12.05 -0.85 -2.89
N ASP A 3 11.31 -1.94 -2.78
CA ASP A 3 11.74 -3.12 -2.01
C ASP A 3 12.41 -4.12 -2.94
N ILE A 4 13.59 -4.58 -2.54
CA ILE A 4 14.36 -5.63 -3.21
C ILE A 4 14.71 -6.71 -2.21
N PHE A 5 14.92 -7.92 -2.70
CA PHE A 5 15.55 -8.97 -1.92
C PHE A 5 16.99 -9.14 -2.35
N VAL A 6 17.88 -9.24 -1.39
CA VAL A 6 19.28 -9.54 -1.62
C VAL A 6 19.64 -10.87 -0.96
N VAL A 7 20.51 -11.60 -1.62
CA VAL A 7 21.00 -12.90 -1.17
C VAL A 7 22.52 -12.88 -1.10
N ASP A 8 23.08 -13.61 -0.14
CA ASP A 8 24.49 -13.91 -0.04
C ASP A 8 24.71 -15.39 0.34
N THR A 9 25.89 -15.76 0.78
CA THR A 9 26.18 -17.15 1.20
C THR A 9 25.52 -17.55 2.51
N THR A 10 24.93 -16.63 3.26
CA THR A 10 24.34 -16.86 4.59
C THR A 10 22.83 -16.85 4.60
N GLY A 11 22.19 -16.22 3.61
CA GLY A 11 20.74 -16.14 3.52
C GLY A 11 20.23 -15.03 2.62
N GLN A 12 18.96 -14.69 2.82
CA GLN A 12 18.28 -13.61 2.12
C GLN A 12 17.71 -12.59 3.09
N ILE A 13 17.62 -11.31 2.66
CA ILE A 13 17.03 -10.25 3.43
C ILE A 13 16.36 -9.22 2.51
N ARG A 14 15.23 -8.65 2.97
CA ARG A 14 14.57 -7.54 2.29
C ARG A 14 15.33 -6.24 2.55
N VAL A 15 15.50 -5.46 1.49
CA VAL A 15 16.13 -4.13 1.54
C VAL A 15 15.20 -3.10 0.90
N THR A 16 14.80 -2.11 1.65
CA THR A 16 14.01 -0.96 1.16
C THR A 16 14.95 0.17 0.72
N LEU A 17 14.89 0.52 -0.55
CA LEU A 17 15.66 1.62 -1.14
C LEU A 17 14.79 2.87 -1.33
N TRP A 18 15.36 4.04 -1.05
CA TRP A 18 14.68 5.33 -1.16
C TRP A 18 15.39 6.25 -2.16
N ASP A 19 14.61 7.14 -2.78
CA ASP A 19 15.06 8.24 -3.62
C ASP A 19 15.99 7.82 -4.78
N THR A 20 17.05 8.55 -5.00
CA THR A 20 17.99 8.37 -6.12
C THR A 20 18.80 7.08 -6.05
N ILE A 21 18.88 6.42 -4.89
CA ILE A 21 19.61 5.15 -4.72
C ILE A 21 18.94 4.00 -5.49
N ILE A 22 17.65 4.11 -5.77
CA ILE A 22 16.88 3.08 -6.50
C ILE A 22 17.52 2.78 -7.86
N SER A 23 17.93 3.80 -8.59
CA SER A 23 18.57 3.64 -9.91
C SER A 23 20.00 3.07 -9.88
N SER A 24 20.58 2.89 -8.70
CA SER A 24 21.94 2.36 -8.52
C SER A 24 22.00 0.84 -8.52
N VAL A 25 20.87 0.15 -8.52
CA VAL A 25 20.79 -1.30 -8.49
C VAL A 25 20.06 -1.85 -9.71
N LEU A 26 20.55 -2.95 -10.22
CA LEU A 26 19.95 -3.73 -11.30
C LEU A 26 19.82 -5.18 -10.82
N VAL A 27 18.78 -5.85 -11.26
CA VAL A 27 18.55 -7.29 -10.98
C VAL A 27 19.72 -8.11 -11.50
N ASP A 28 19.99 -9.23 -10.88
CA ASP A 28 21.06 -10.18 -11.24
C ASP A 28 22.48 -9.60 -11.23
N ASN A 29 22.69 -8.58 -10.40
CA ASN A 29 24.04 -8.03 -10.16
C ASN A 29 24.38 -8.08 -8.67
N THR A 30 25.68 -8.20 -8.40
CA THR A 30 26.21 -8.23 -7.04
C THR A 30 26.67 -6.85 -6.60
N TYR A 31 26.31 -6.47 -5.38
CA TYR A 31 26.62 -5.17 -4.79
C TYR A 31 27.10 -5.28 -3.35
N THR A 32 27.99 -4.39 -2.96
CA THR A 32 28.31 -4.11 -1.55
C THR A 32 27.48 -2.92 -1.09
N PHE A 33 26.67 -3.14 -0.06
CA PHE A 33 25.90 -2.11 0.61
C PHE A 33 26.60 -1.66 1.90
N LYS A 34 26.74 -0.35 2.10
CA LYS A 34 27.29 0.23 3.35
C LYS A 34 26.28 1.20 3.94
N ASN A 35 26.24 1.25 5.30
CA ASN A 35 25.38 2.16 6.07
C ASN A 35 23.88 1.99 5.81
N LEU A 36 23.44 0.75 5.68
CA LEU A 36 22.01 0.42 5.78
C LEU A 36 21.59 0.47 7.26
N ALA A 37 20.35 0.86 7.52
CA ALA A 37 19.74 0.78 8.83
C ALA A 37 18.91 -0.50 8.97
N VAL A 38 19.05 -1.20 10.09
CA VAL A 38 18.20 -2.34 10.45
C VAL A 38 16.88 -1.84 10.97
N ARG A 39 15.78 -2.44 10.54
CA ARG A 39 14.42 -2.18 10.98
C ARG A 39 13.71 -3.48 11.33
N ASN A 40 12.81 -3.39 12.30
CA ASN A 40 11.90 -4.48 12.65
C ASN A 40 10.46 -3.98 12.53
N PHE A 41 9.64 -4.75 11.85
CA PHE A 41 8.21 -4.48 11.73
C PHE A 41 7.45 -5.81 11.62
N LYS A 42 6.41 -6.00 12.43
CA LYS A 42 5.61 -7.24 12.48
C LYS A 42 6.46 -8.53 12.57
N ASN A 43 7.47 -8.55 13.43
CA ASN A 43 8.43 -9.65 13.59
C ASN A 43 9.35 -9.93 12.39
N GLU A 44 9.31 -9.13 11.35
CA GLU A 44 10.23 -9.21 10.22
C GLU A 44 11.38 -8.20 10.41
N THR A 45 12.63 -8.68 10.27
CA THR A 45 13.81 -7.83 10.22
C THR A 45 14.13 -7.53 8.76
N TYR A 46 14.26 -6.26 8.43
CA TYR A 46 14.66 -5.80 7.10
C TYR A 46 15.67 -4.66 7.18
N LEU A 47 16.31 -4.38 6.06
CA LEU A 47 17.24 -3.28 5.93
C LEU A 47 16.59 -2.11 5.17
N THR A 48 17.03 -0.89 5.45
CA THR A 48 16.57 0.28 4.70
C THR A 48 17.74 1.22 4.40
N SER A 49 17.72 1.82 3.23
CA SER A 49 18.70 2.82 2.88
C SER A 49 18.53 4.11 3.71
N THR A 50 19.62 4.79 3.93
CA THR A 50 19.73 6.07 4.64
C THR A 50 20.39 7.11 3.73
N LYS A 51 20.44 8.36 4.16
CA LYS A 51 21.16 9.42 3.43
C LYS A 51 22.67 9.13 3.27
N SER A 52 23.24 8.28 4.13
CA SER A 52 24.67 7.89 4.09
C SER A 52 24.91 6.55 3.41
N THR A 53 23.89 5.87 2.92
CA THR A 53 24.01 4.58 2.24
C THR A 53 24.84 4.73 0.97
N LYS A 54 25.77 3.82 0.79
CA LYS A 54 26.60 3.70 -0.43
C LYS A 54 26.41 2.31 -1.01
N ILE A 55 26.23 2.23 -2.31
CA ILE A 55 26.11 1.00 -3.07
C ILE A 55 27.24 0.97 -4.08
N THR A 56 28.01 -0.11 -4.10
CA THR A 56 29.13 -0.31 -5.01
C THR A 56 28.97 -1.67 -5.66
N ARG A 57 29.12 -1.75 -6.98
CA ARG A 57 29.13 -3.02 -7.70
C ARG A 57 30.31 -3.87 -7.24
N SER A 58 30.07 -5.15 -7.02
CA SER A 58 31.04 -6.14 -6.57
C SER A 58 31.15 -7.30 -7.57
N GLU A 59 32.15 -8.15 -7.40
CA GLU A 59 32.25 -9.42 -8.11
C GLU A 59 31.12 -10.35 -7.71
N SER A 60 30.74 -11.30 -8.57
CA SER A 60 29.70 -12.28 -8.31
C SER A 60 30.06 -13.15 -7.09
N ILE A 61 29.01 -13.57 -6.37
CA ILE A 61 29.11 -14.52 -5.26
C ILE A 61 28.71 -15.89 -5.80
N ASP A 62 29.70 -16.80 -5.97
CA ASP A 62 29.47 -18.10 -6.63
C ASP A 62 28.60 -19.05 -5.78
N ASP A 63 28.68 -18.98 -4.45
CA ASP A 63 27.93 -19.83 -3.50
C ASP A 63 26.76 -19.09 -2.81
N ALA A 64 26.18 -18.08 -3.45
CA ALA A 64 24.99 -17.42 -2.92
C ALA A 64 23.84 -18.44 -2.78
N VAL A 65 23.09 -18.38 -1.69
CA VAL A 65 21.90 -19.21 -1.52
C VAL A 65 20.91 -18.93 -2.67
N GLN A 66 20.21 -19.97 -3.10
CA GLN A 66 19.17 -19.77 -4.09
C GLN A 66 18.09 -18.85 -3.49
N PHE A 67 17.70 -17.84 -4.26
CA PHE A 67 16.60 -16.99 -3.89
C PHE A 67 15.32 -17.83 -3.86
N GLU A 68 14.87 -18.16 -2.66
CA GLU A 68 13.51 -18.65 -2.48
C GLU A 68 12.61 -17.42 -2.56
N SER A 69 11.89 -17.31 -3.68
CA SER A 69 10.86 -16.29 -3.81
C SER A 69 9.82 -16.53 -2.72
N THR A 70 10.01 -15.88 -1.58
CA THR A 70 8.94 -15.61 -0.62
C THR A 70 8.11 -14.42 -1.11
N ALA A 71 7.99 -14.25 -2.43
CA ALA A 71 6.90 -13.47 -2.97
C ALA A 71 5.66 -14.14 -2.41
N ALA A 72 5.11 -13.57 -1.35
CA ALA A 72 3.88 -14.07 -0.81
C ALA A 72 2.92 -14.10 -1.99
N VAL A 73 2.47 -15.27 -2.30
CA VAL A 73 1.47 -15.48 -3.35
C VAL A 73 0.28 -14.64 -2.93
N PRO A 74 -0.21 -13.74 -3.78
CA PRO A 74 -1.42 -13.01 -3.46
C PRO A 74 -2.47 -14.03 -3.04
N THR A 75 -3.00 -13.87 -1.85
CA THR A 75 -4.08 -14.73 -1.38
C THR A 75 -5.39 -14.14 -1.89
N THR A 76 -6.24 -14.98 -2.45
CA THR A 76 -7.58 -14.57 -2.85
C THR A 76 -8.56 -14.99 -1.77
N ILE A 77 -9.37 -14.04 -1.30
CA ILE A 77 -10.51 -14.29 -0.42
C ILE A 77 -11.78 -13.94 -1.19
N VAL A 78 -12.72 -14.87 -1.23
CA VAL A 78 -14.07 -14.65 -1.76
C VAL A 78 -15.04 -14.63 -0.58
N GLY A 79 -15.86 -13.58 -0.47
CA GLY A 79 -16.81 -13.50 0.62
C GLY A 79 -17.56 -12.18 0.66
N ALA A 80 -18.56 -12.15 1.54
CA ALA A 80 -19.33 -10.95 1.83
C ALA A 80 -18.59 -10.06 2.85
N VAL A 81 -18.71 -8.75 2.67
CA VAL A 81 -18.20 -7.77 3.62
C VAL A 81 -19.15 -7.67 4.80
N ALA A 82 -18.69 -8.11 5.98
CA ALA A 82 -19.48 -8.05 7.21
C ALA A 82 -19.44 -6.66 7.88
N GLU A 83 -18.30 -5.98 7.78
CA GLU A 83 -18.09 -4.65 8.34
C GLU A 83 -17.20 -3.84 7.40
N VAL A 84 -17.49 -2.55 7.26
CA VAL A 84 -16.68 -1.63 6.46
C VAL A 84 -16.57 -0.28 7.15
N LYS A 85 -15.45 0.37 6.94
CA LYS A 85 -15.22 1.74 7.34
C LYS A 85 -14.37 2.46 6.31
N SER A 86 -14.97 3.34 5.54
CA SER A 86 -14.26 4.26 4.66
C SER A 86 -13.86 5.53 5.38
N THR A 87 -12.66 6.01 5.09
CA THR A 87 -12.12 7.23 5.67
C THR A 87 -11.60 8.13 4.56
N GLN A 88 -12.19 9.32 4.46
CA GLN A 88 -11.72 10.35 3.54
C GLN A 88 -10.63 11.20 4.19
N SER A 89 -9.61 11.51 3.44
CA SER A 89 -8.55 12.44 3.81
C SER A 89 -8.17 13.28 2.61
N PHE A 90 -7.48 14.38 2.85
CA PHE A 90 -7.13 15.34 1.80
C PHE A 90 -5.63 15.55 1.76
N MET A 91 -5.09 15.82 0.59
CA MET A 91 -3.68 16.14 0.43
C MET A 91 -3.51 17.56 -0.09
N CYS A 92 -2.66 18.31 0.58
CA CYS A 92 -2.30 19.66 0.14
C CYS A 92 -1.46 19.60 -1.14
N LYS A 93 -1.90 20.30 -2.20
CA LYS A 93 -1.19 20.33 -3.48
C LYS A 93 0.22 20.96 -3.37
N SER A 94 0.43 21.88 -2.43
CA SER A 94 1.72 22.59 -2.28
C SER A 94 2.78 21.81 -1.51
N CYS A 95 2.42 21.11 -0.41
CA CYS A 95 3.38 20.42 0.43
C CYS A 95 3.18 18.92 0.50
N THR A 96 2.20 18.39 -0.22
CA THR A 96 1.86 16.96 -0.33
C THR A 96 1.55 16.26 1.01
N ARG A 97 1.36 17.03 2.09
CA ARG A 97 0.99 16.46 3.39
C ARG A 97 -0.48 16.15 3.45
N LYS A 98 -0.78 15.01 4.06
CA LYS A 98 -2.13 14.51 4.28
C LYS A 98 -2.81 15.27 5.43
N LEU A 99 -4.08 15.60 5.24
CA LEU A 99 -4.96 16.27 6.19
C LEU A 99 -6.15 15.36 6.47
N PRO A 100 -6.51 15.13 7.72
CA PRO A 100 -7.66 14.27 8.07
C PRO A 100 -9.00 14.92 7.75
N THR A 101 -9.06 16.23 7.78
CA THR A 101 -10.28 17.00 7.58
C THR A 101 -10.03 18.25 6.75
N LEU A 102 -11.07 18.68 6.03
CA LEU A 102 -11.11 19.91 5.25
C LEU A 102 -12.51 20.51 5.36
N SER A 103 -12.62 21.82 5.54
CA SER A 103 -13.92 22.52 5.52
C SER A 103 -14.43 22.59 4.08
N LYS A 104 -15.33 21.68 3.71
CA LYS A 104 -15.85 21.59 2.33
C LYS A 104 -16.75 22.79 1.98
N ASP A 105 -17.39 23.41 2.97
CA ASP A 105 -18.29 24.56 2.79
C ASP A 105 -17.54 25.88 2.54
N GLU A 106 -16.24 25.91 2.80
CA GLU A 106 -15.41 27.08 2.56
C GLU A 106 -14.78 27.02 1.15
N LYS A 107 -14.86 28.14 0.42
CA LYS A 107 -14.25 28.29 -0.92
C LYS A 107 -12.71 28.16 -0.86
N TYR A 108 -12.12 28.55 0.28
CA TYR A 108 -10.67 28.55 0.48
C TYR A 108 -10.32 27.91 1.80
N ASN A 109 -9.32 27.06 1.80
CA ASN A 109 -8.77 26.44 3.00
C ASN A 109 -7.27 26.71 3.13
N ARG A 110 -6.82 26.85 4.37
CA ARG A 110 -5.40 27.03 4.69
C ARG A 110 -4.80 25.72 5.15
N CYS A 111 -3.76 25.26 4.47
CA CYS A 111 -3.03 24.09 4.93
C CYS A 111 -2.39 24.32 6.31
N PRO A 112 -2.67 23.51 7.33
CA PRO A 112 -2.09 23.68 8.67
C PRO A 112 -0.58 23.46 8.70
N HIS A 113 -0.02 22.77 7.71
CA HIS A 113 1.41 22.45 7.64
C HIS A 113 2.23 23.54 6.95
N CYS A 114 1.93 23.86 5.69
CA CYS A 114 2.70 24.85 4.90
C CYS A 114 2.10 26.26 4.96
N LYS A 115 0.96 26.45 5.62
CA LYS A 115 0.24 27.73 5.76
C LYS A 115 -0.26 28.36 4.46
N MET A 116 -0.10 27.69 3.33
CA MET A 116 -0.61 28.17 2.05
C MET A 116 -2.14 28.18 2.03
N LEU A 117 -2.74 29.28 1.60
CA LEU A 117 -4.17 29.40 1.31
C LEU A 117 -4.42 28.87 -0.10
N GLN A 118 -5.36 27.94 -0.25
CA GLN A 118 -5.71 27.31 -1.52
C GLN A 118 -7.22 27.24 -1.68
N ARG A 119 -7.69 27.15 -2.92
CA ARG A 119 -9.09 26.79 -3.16
C ARG A 119 -9.35 25.38 -2.65
N THR A 120 -10.52 25.15 -2.10
CA THR A 120 -10.91 23.83 -1.55
C THR A 120 -10.81 22.73 -2.59
N GLU A 121 -11.17 23.00 -3.84
CA GLU A 121 -11.05 22.11 -4.99
C GLU A 121 -9.62 21.69 -5.36
N ASN A 122 -8.61 22.42 -4.89
CA ASN A 122 -7.20 22.09 -5.13
C ASN A 122 -6.61 21.06 -4.16
N PHE A 123 -7.36 20.71 -3.12
CA PHE A 123 -6.95 19.61 -2.25
C PHE A 123 -7.35 18.27 -2.88
N VAL A 124 -6.40 17.38 -3.00
CA VAL A 124 -6.65 16.04 -3.57
C VAL A 124 -7.32 15.16 -2.51
N SER A 125 -8.50 14.63 -2.82
CA SER A 125 -9.20 13.69 -1.96
C SER A 125 -8.57 12.30 -2.06
N TYR A 126 -8.45 11.62 -0.91
CA TYR A 126 -8.02 10.24 -0.78
C TYR A 126 -9.01 9.47 0.05
N LEU A 127 -9.51 8.39 -0.49
CA LEU A 127 -10.37 7.44 0.22
C LEU A 127 -9.55 6.20 0.59
N THR A 128 -9.80 5.65 1.76
CA THR A 128 -9.23 4.37 2.21
C THR A 128 -10.35 3.61 2.90
N ALA A 129 -10.60 2.38 2.51
CA ALA A 129 -11.57 1.51 3.15
C ALA A 129 -10.85 0.43 3.97
N THR A 130 -11.36 0.17 5.17
CA THR A 130 -11.00 -1.00 5.98
C THR A 130 -12.25 -1.87 6.07
N ILE A 131 -12.12 -3.13 5.66
CA ILE A 131 -13.24 -4.08 5.58
C ILE A 131 -12.93 -5.32 6.40
N ASN A 132 -13.96 -5.95 6.93
CA ASN A 132 -13.92 -7.29 7.48
C ASN A 132 -14.73 -8.21 6.55
N VAL A 133 -14.05 -9.19 5.94
CA VAL A 133 -14.62 -10.13 4.96
C VAL A 133 -14.82 -11.47 5.65
N THR A 134 -16.02 -12.04 5.54
CA THR A 134 -16.31 -13.40 5.95
C THR A 134 -16.16 -14.32 4.75
N SER A 135 -15.24 -15.30 4.82
CA SER A 135 -15.02 -16.27 3.75
C SER A 135 -16.23 -17.18 3.55
N GLU A 136 -16.53 -17.51 2.29
CA GLU A 136 -17.55 -18.50 1.93
C GLU A 136 -16.99 -19.94 1.82
N ASP A 137 -15.71 -20.16 2.14
CA ASP A 137 -15.10 -21.49 2.10
C ASP A 137 -15.68 -22.40 3.17
N GLU A 138 -16.32 -23.51 2.78
CA GLU A 138 -16.97 -24.50 3.65
C GLU A 138 -16.01 -25.18 4.65
N ASN A 139 -14.70 -25.04 4.46
CA ASN A 139 -13.67 -25.70 5.27
C ASN A 139 -13.06 -24.81 6.38
N ASP A 140 -13.43 -23.56 6.44
CA ASP A 140 -12.84 -22.60 7.40
C ASP A 140 -13.97 -21.97 8.23
N ASP A 141 -14.18 -22.49 9.44
CA ASP A 141 -15.21 -22.05 10.38
C ASP A 141 -15.20 -20.50 10.52
N ASN A 142 -15.99 -19.77 9.72
CA ASN A 142 -16.25 -18.33 9.80
C ASN A 142 -15.01 -17.46 10.04
N GLN A 143 -13.90 -17.74 9.35
CA GLN A 143 -12.72 -16.91 9.49
C GLN A 143 -12.99 -15.52 8.89
N THR A 144 -12.97 -14.51 9.75
CA THR A 144 -13.09 -13.12 9.34
C THR A 144 -11.70 -12.53 9.09
N SER A 145 -11.48 -12.05 7.89
CA SER A 145 -10.22 -11.41 7.49
C SER A 145 -10.39 -9.90 7.41
N LYS A 146 -9.48 -9.17 8.06
CA LYS A 146 -9.46 -7.70 8.01
C LYS A 146 -8.55 -7.24 6.88
N LEU A 147 -9.10 -6.54 5.89
CA LEU A 147 -8.38 -6.04 4.73
C LEU A 147 -8.41 -4.51 4.67
N THR A 148 -7.40 -3.94 4.02
CA THR A 148 -7.31 -2.49 3.74
C THR A 148 -7.22 -2.26 2.24
N ILE A 149 -8.10 -1.40 1.73
CA ILE A 149 -8.16 -0.99 0.32
C ILE A 149 -7.74 0.48 0.25
N PHE A 150 -6.71 0.77 -0.52
CA PHE A 150 -6.24 2.13 -0.70
C PHE A 150 -6.92 2.83 -1.89
N ASN A 151 -6.77 4.14 -1.95
CA ASN A 151 -7.38 5.00 -2.95
C ASN A 151 -7.16 4.56 -4.41
N THR A 152 -6.01 4.00 -4.73
CA THR A 152 -5.70 3.54 -6.09
C THR A 152 -6.63 2.40 -6.51
N GLN A 153 -6.81 1.40 -5.66
CA GLN A 153 -7.68 0.26 -5.91
C GLN A 153 -9.15 0.68 -5.95
N LEU A 154 -9.57 1.57 -5.05
CA LEU A 154 -10.92 2.13 -5.05
C LEU A 154 -11.20 2.92 -6.34
N ASN A 155 -10.27 3.76 -6.78
CA ASN A 155 -10.40 4.49 -8.04
C ASN A 155 -10.53 3.53 -9.22
N ASN A 156 -9.67 2.51 -9.31
CA ASN A 156 -9.70 1.54 -10.41
C ASN A 156 -11.05 0.81 -10.45
N PHE A 157 -11.57 0.39 -9.29
CA PHE A 157 -12.87 -0.26 -9.16
C PHE A 157 -14.00 0.69 -9.61
N CYS A 158 -14.08 1.89 -9.07
CA CYS A 158 -15.13 2.86 -9.40
C CYS A 158 -15.11 3.24 -10.89
N THR A 159 -13.92 3.43 -11.48
CA THR A 159 -13.80 3.72 -12.92
C THR A 159 -14.24 2.53 -13.78
N LEU A 160 -13.94 1.30 -13.35
CA LEU A 160 -14.34 0.09 -14.09
C LEU A 160 -15.87 -0.10 -14.10
N HIS A 161 -16.55 0.35 -13.05
CA HIS A 161 -18.00 0.18 -12.85
C HIS A 161 -18.81 1.46 -13.09
N ASP A 162 -18.20 2.54 -13.60
CA ASP A 162 -18.83 3.86 -13.82
C ASP A 162 -19.47 4.44 -12.55
N GLN A 163 -18.80 4.28 -11.39
CA GLN A 163 -19.29 4.66 -10.04
C GLN A 163 -18.36 5.69 -9.35
N GLU A 164 -17.76 6.62 -10.09
CA GLU A 164 -16.79 7.58 -9.54
C GLU A 164 -17.37 8.49 -8.45
N GLU A 165 -18.69 8.66 -8.39
CA GLU A 165 -19.37 9.42 -7.33
C GLU A 165 -19.16 8.82 -5.95
N LEU A 166 -18.94 7.50 -5.83
CA LEU A 166 -18.65 6.84 -4.54
C LEU A 166 -17.36 7.33 -3.89
N LEU A 167 -16.41 7.79 -4.69
CA LEU A 167 -15.12 8.31 -4.20
C LEU A 167 -15.25 9.63 -3.43
N GLN A 168 -16.38 10.32 -3.57
CA GLN A 168 -16.65 11.60 -2.91
C GLN A 168 -17.44 11.44 -1.62
N ASP A 169 -18.07 10.29 -1.41
CA ASP A 169 -18.94 10.01 -0.27
C ASP A 169 -18.55 8.68 0.41
N PRO A 170 -17.83 8.74 1.54
CA PRO A 170 -17.44 7.54 2.29
C PRO A 170 -18.61 6.65 2.70
N LEU A 171 -19.78 7.24 3.01
CA LEU A 171 -20.93 6.46 3.45
C LEU A 171 -21.52 5.63 2.30
N LYS A 172 -21.66 6.23 1.12
CA LYS A 172 -22.12 5.51 -0.06
C LYS A 172 -21.13 4.41 -0.47
N MET A 173 -19.82 4.66 -0.32
CA MET A 173 -18.81 3.62 -0.52
C MET A 173 -19.00 2.47 0.47
N ASP A 174 -19.25 2.76 1.75
CA ASP A 174 -19.51 1.73 2.76
C ASP A 174 -20.77 0.91 2.42
N GLU A 175 -21.86 1.57 2.02
CA GLU A 175 -23.10 0.92 1.58
C GLU A 175 -22.85 -0.02 0.39
N SER A 176 -22.13 0.44 -0.64
CA SER A 176 -21.79 -0.36 -1.81
C SER A 176 -21.02 -1.64 -1.46
N PHE A 177 -20.12 -1.60 -0.48
CA PHE A 177 -19.39 -2.80 -0.05
C PHE A 177 -20.28 -3.81 0.70
N LEU A 178 -21.36 -3.38 1.35
CA LEU A 178 -22.24 -4.26 2.10
C LEU A 178 -23.31 -4.94 1.23
N GLU A 179 -23.52 -4.48 0.00
CA GLU A 179 -24.57 -4.98 -0.89
C GLU A 179 -24.14 -6.20 -1.72
N ASP A 180 -22.84 -6.37 -1.95
CA ASP A 180 -22.32 -7.37 -2.88
C ASP A 180 -21.32 -8.34 -2.24
N THR A 181 -21.08 -9.46 -2.92
CA THR A 181 -20.00 -10.39 -2.62
C THR A 181 -18.79 -10.05 -3.51
N PHE A 182 -17.60 -10.10 -2.95
CA PHE A 182 -16.38 -9.72 -3.64
C PHE A 182 -15.32 -10.83 -3.61
N ALA A 183 -14.49 -10.85 -4.66
CA ALA A 183 -13.20 -11.53 -4.67
C ALA A 183 -12.09 -10.50 -4.43
N PHE A 184 -11.32 -10.65 -3.34
CA PHE A 184 -10.21 -9.78 -3.00
C PHE A 184 -8.89 -10.51 -3.19
N ASN A 185 -8.03 -9.99 -4.05
CA ASN A 185 -6.63 -10.39 -4.11
C ASN A 185 -5.84 -9.47 -3.17
N HIS A 186 -5.19 -10.04 -2.17
CA HIS A 186 -4.49 -9.26 -1.16
C HIS A 186 -3.12 -9.83 -0.83
N PHE A 187 -2.27 -8.95 -0.33
CA PHE A 187 -0.97 -9.25 0.22
C PHE A 187 -0.84 -8.59 1.59
N ASP A 188 -0.51 -9.35 2.62
CA ASP A 188 -0.34 -8.85 4.01
C ASP A 188 -1.50 -7.93 4.46
N ASN A 189 -2.75 -8.37 4.19
CA ASN A 189 -4.00 -7.63 4.48
C ASN A 189 -4.19 -6.31 3.71
N ILE A 190 -3.38 -6.05 2.69
CA ILE A 190 -3.56 -4.94 1.76
C ILE A 190 -4.12 -5.48 0.46
N VAL A 191 -5.25 -4.96 0.04
CA VAL A 191 -5.88 -5.36 -1.22
C VAL A 191 -5.07 -4.80 -2.39
N ASP A 192 -4.70 -5.68 -3.32
CA ASP A 192 -4.07 -5.32 -4.59
C ASP A 192 -5.12 -5.09 -5.69
N SER A 193 -6.12 -5.97 -5.76
CA SER A 193 -7.25 -5.86 -6.67
C SER A 193 -8.48 -6.53 -6.08
N PHE A 194 -9.66 -6.13 -6.53
CA PHE A 194 -10.92 -6.76 -6.15
C PHE A 194 -11.98 -6.59 -7.24
N ALA A 195 -12.98 -7.49 -7.25
CA ALA A 195 -14.08 -7.49 -8.21
C ALA A 195 -15.35 -8.02 -7.54
N ILE A 196 -16.51 -7.57 -8.03
CA ILE A 196 -17.83 -8.13 -7.68
C ILE A 196 -17.96 -9.52 -8.32
N MET A 197 -18.54 -10.47 -7.59
CA MET A 197 -18.75 -11.85 -7.99
C MET A 197 -20.12 -12.05 -8.59
#